data_c4c057a5934cc19c67d958ae24f999bc
#
_entry.id   c4c057a5934cc19c67d958ae24f999bc
#
_cell.length_a   1.000
_cell.length_b   1.000
_cell.length_c   1.000
_cell.angle_alpha   90.00
_cell.angle_beta   90.00
_cell.angle_gamma   90.00
#
_symmetry.space_group_name_H-M   'P 1'
#
loop_
_entity.id
_entity.type
_entity.pdbx_description
1 polymer ?
#
loop_
_entity_poly.entity_id
_entity_poly.type
_entity_poly.pdbx_seq_one_letter_code
_entity_poly.pdbx_strand_id
1 'polypeptide(L)' 'MPQPPPSLPSNRAFVVQFRAQPADAPLFWEGRVEHLTSGQVLRFHASEELLAFLARVLTEVQEPPYLK' A
#
# COMPACT_ATOMS: atom_id res chain seq x y z
N MET A 1 -6.54 3.90 23.56
CA MET A 1 -5.94 3.51 22.30
C MET A 1 -4.72 4.36 22.01
N PRO A 2 -3.57 3.76 21.97
CA PRO A 2 -2.39 4.56 21.69
C PRO A 2 -2.43 5.14 20.27
N GLN A 3 -1.88 6.30 20.13
CA GLN A 3 -1.79 6.93 18.83
C GLN A 3 -0.59 6.38 18.07
N PRO A 4 -0.69 6.34 16.75
CA PRO A 4 0.49 5.95 15.99
C PRO A 4 1.59 6.97 16.17
N PRO A 5 2.84 6.55 16.05
CA PRO A 5 3.94 7.50 16.11
C PRO A 5 3.81 8.57 15.04
N PRO A 6 4.34 9.77 15.27
CA PRO A 6 4.28 10.81 14.23
C PRO A 6 4.98 10.42 12.93
N SER A 7 5.87 9.44 12.99
CA SER A 7 6.57 8.97 11.79
C SER A 7 5.70 8.11 10.88
N LEU A 8 4.44 7.85 11.27
CA LEU A 8 3.54 7.03 10.46
C LEU A 8 2.32 7.85 10.03
N PRO A 9 2.52 8.82 9.14
CA PRO A 9 1.40 9.66 8.71
C PRO A 9 0.41 8.90 7.85
N SER A 10 -0.84 9.34 7.85
CA SER A 10 -1.90 8.65 7.13
C SER A 10 -1.73 8.71 5.63
N ASN A 11 -0.99 9.69 5.10
CA ASN A 11 -0.80 9.76 3.65
C ASN A 11 0.18 8.69 3.15
N ARG A 12 0.71 7.88 4.04
CA ARG A 12 1.56 6.75 3.68
C ARG A 12 0.90 5.42 4.06
N ALA A 13 -0.42 5.42 4.18
CA ALA A 13 -1.16 4.24 4.59
C ALA A 13 -1.93 3.65 3.41
N PHE A 14 -1.97 2.33 3.37
CA PHE A 14 -2.61 1.60 2.30
C PHE A 14 -3.45 0.47 2.87
N VAL A 15 -4.48 0.09 2.14
CA VAL A 15 -5.22 -1.13 2.42
C VAL A 15 -4.94 -2.11 1.31
N VAL A 16 -4.49 -3.30 1.68
CA VAL A 16 -4.21 -4.36 0.72
C VAL A 16 -5.16 -5.51 1.00
N GLN A 17 -5.90 -5.91 -0.02
CA GLN A 17 -6.81 -7.04 0.07
C GLN A 17 -6.39 -8.08 -0.94
N PHE A 18 -6.21 -9.30 -0.47
CA PHE A 18 -5.82 -10.41 -1.33
C PHE A 18 -7.04 -11.19 -1.75
N ARG A 19 -7.00 -11.71 -2.96
CA ARG A 19 -8.06 -12.56 -3.46
C ARG A 19 -8.14 -13.83 -2.64
N ALA A 20 -9.37 -14.28 -2.37
CA ALA A 20 -9.57 -15.53 -1.66
C ALA A 20 -9.02 -16.69 -2.48
N GLN A 21 -8.44 -17.65 -1.82
CA GLN A 21 -7.91 -18.84 -2.47
C GLN A 21 -8.01 -20.02 -1.50
N PRO A 22 -7.94 -21.24 -2.02
CA PRO A 22 -8.00 -22.41 -1.15
C PRO A 22 -6.83 -22.43 -0.15
N ALA A 23 -7.09 -22.96 1.04
CA ALA A 23 -6.10 -22.92 2.10
C ALA A 23 -4.85 -23.74 1.78
N ASP A 24 -4.98 -24.75 0.93
CA ASP A 24 -3.86 -25.63 0.60
C ASP A 24 -3.17 -25.22 -0.70
N ALA A 25 -3.59 -24.10 -1.30
CA ALA A 25 -2.96 -23.64 -2.53
C ALA A 25 -1.73 -22.79 -2.20
N PRO A 26 -0.76 -22.71 -3.12
CA PRO A 26 0.33 -21.76 -2.95
C PRO A 26 -0.22 -20.34 -2.94
N LEU A 27 0.47 -19.44 -2.27
CA LEU A 27 0.04 -18.06 -2.21
C LEU A 27 0.08 -17.41 -3.58
N PHE A 28 -1.05 -16.86 -4.00
CA PHE A 28 -1.12 -16.00 -5.18
C PHE A 28 -1.07 -14.56 -4.75
N TRP A 29 -0.20 -13.80 -5.39
CA TRP A 29 -0.13 -12.36 -5.16
C TRP A 29 -1.12 -11.66 -6.08
N GLU A 30 -2.40 -11.80 -5.74
CA GLU A 30 -3.46 -11.24 -6.55
C GLU A 30 -4.48 -10.57 -5.64
N GLY A 31 -4.83 -9.33 -5.97
CA GLY A 31 -5.78 -8.62 -5.16
C GLY A 31 -5.86 -7.15 -5.57
N ARG A 32 -6.18 -6.31 -4.60
CA ARG A 32 -6.24 -4.87 -4.84
C ARG A 32 -5.55 -4.14 -3.70
N VAL A 33 -5.01 -2.99 -4.04
CA VAL A 33 -4.39 -2.10 -3.05
C VAL A 33 -4.98 -0.71 -3.26
N GLU A 34 -5.22 -0.03 -2.15
CA GLU A 34 -5.79 1.32 -2.19
C GLU A 34 -4.96 2.22 -1.29
N HIS A 35 -4.60 3.38 -1.82
CA HIS A 35 -3.95 4.43 -1.03
C HIS A 35 -5.05 5.23 -0.34
N LEU A 36 -4.99 5.30 0.99
CA LEU A 36 -6.13 5.79 1.76
C LEU A 36 -6.47 7.24 1.48
N THR A 37 -5.47 8.12 1.43
CA THR A 37 -5.77 9.55 1.35
C THR A 37 -6.07 10.02 -0.05
N SER A 38 -5.54 9.38 -1.09
CA SER A 38 -5.81 9.79 -2.46
C SER A 38 -6.90 8.98 -3.13
N GLY A 39 -7.18 7.79 -2.61
CA GLY A 39 -8.14 6.90 -3.23
C GLY A 39 -7.63 6.17 -4.46
N GLN A 40 -6.34 6.31 -4.78
CA GLN A 40 -5.77 5.56 -5.89
C GLN A 40 -5.86 4.07 -5.61
N VAL A 41 -6.24 3.29 -6.62
CA VAL A 41 -6.45 1.86 -6.48
C VAL A 41 -5.72 1.17 -7.62
N LEU A 42 -5.13 0.02 -7.31
CA LEU A 42 -4.55 -0.85 -8.33
C LEU A 42 -4.98 -2.28 -8.04
N ARG A 43 -5.38 -2.98 -9.10
CA ARG A 43 -5.54 -4.43 -9.01
C ARG A 43 -4.23 -5.06 -9.46
N PHE A 44 -3.65 -5.88 -8.59
CA PHE A 44 -2.34 -6.48 -8.89
C PHE A 44 -2.52 -7.98 -9.07
N HIS A 45 -1.66 -8.55 -9.90
CA HIS A 45 -1.64 -9.98 -10.20
C HIS A 45 -0.28 -10.58 -9.94
N ALA A 46 0.62 -9.82 -9.34
CA ALA A 46 1.96 -10.28 -9.00
C ALA A 46 2.50 -9.36 -7.92
N SER A 47 3.42 -9.87 -7.11
CA SER A 47 4.01 -9.06 -6.05
C SER A 47 4.73 -7.84 -6.60
N GLU A 48 5.35 -7.98 -7.77
CA GLU A 48 6.06 -6.86 -8.38
C GLU A 48 5.13 -5.69 -8.67
N GLU A 49 3.91 -5.99 -9.10
CA GLU A 49 2.94 -4.94 -9.38
C GLU A 49 2.54 -4.20 -8.11
N LEU A 50 2.32 -4.95 -7.04
CA LEU A 50 2.00 -4.34 -5.76
C LEU A 50 3.13 -3.45 -5.27
N LEU A 51 4.35 -3.96 -5.31
CA LEU A 51 5.50 -3.19 -4.83
C LEU A 51 5.73 -1.94 -5.68
N ALA A 52 5.55 -2.05 -7.00
CA ALA A 52 5.71 -0.89 -7.87
C ALA A 52 4.68 0.19 -7.55
N PHE A 53 3.44 -0.21 -7.30
CA PHE A 53 2.40 0.75 -6.94
C PHE A 53 2.75 1.45 -5.62
N LEU A 54 3.15 0.69 -4.62
CA LEU A 54 3.52 1.29 -3.33
C LEU A 54 4.67 2.27 -3.51
N ALA A 55 5.69 1.87 -4.25
CA ALA A 55 6.85 2.73 -4.45
C ALA A 55 6.48 4.02 -5.18
N ARG A 56 5.62 3.92 -6.20
CA ARG A 56 5.22 5.10 -6.96
C ARG A 56 4.44 6.06 -6.09
N VAL A 57 3.44 5.55 -5.35
CA VAL A 57 2.61 6.41 -4.54
C VAL A 57 3.42 7.02 -3.39
N LEU A 58 4.28 6.23 -2.76
CA LEU A 58 5.09 6.74 -1.68
C LEU A 58 6.03 7.84 -2.16
N THR A 59 6.50 7.74 -3.39
CA THR A 59 7.32 8.81 -3.97
C THR A 59 6.49 10.06 -4.21
N GLU A 60 5.26 9.90 -4.69
CA GLU A 60 4.39 11.04 -4.97
C GLU A 60 4.00 11.82 -3.73
N VAL A 61 3.83 11.11 -2.61
CA VAL A 61 3.39 11.76 -1.38
C VAL A 61 4.54 12.05 -0.44
N GLN A 62 5.77 11.89 -0.91
CA GLN A 62 6.93 12.13 -0.08
C GLN A 62 6.99 13.59 0.34
N GLU A 63 7.16 13.82 1.63
CA GLU A 63 7.26 15.15 2.15
C GLU A 63 8.58 15.77 1.72
N PRO A 64 8.61 17.07 1.39
CA PRO A 64 9.90 17.71 1.15
C PRO A 64 10.75 17.63 2.41
N PRO A 65 11.97 17.43 2.26
CA PRO A 65 12.82 17.44 3.44
C PRO A 65 12.80 18.82 4.04
N TYR A 66 12.57 19.14 4.92
CA TYR A 66 12.32 20.36 5.39
C TYR A 66 13.21 21.06 5.74
N LEU A 67 12.86 20.93 5.42
CA LEU A 67 13.33 21.15 5.49
C LEU A 67 13.92 21.37 6.08
N LYS A 68 13.97 21.09 6.38
CA LYS A 68 14.44 21.07 6.85
C LYS A 68 14.74 21.55 6.97
#